data_63d90b171a6014d2b5fd191430858e90
#
_entry.id   63d90b171a6014d2b5fd191430858e90
#
_cell.length_a   1.000
_cell.length_b   1.000
_cell.length_c   1.000
_cell.angle_alpha   90.00
_cell.angle_beta   90.00
_cell.angle_gamma   90.00
#
_symmetry.space_group_name_H-M   'P 1'
#
loop_
_entity.id
_entity.type
_entity.pdbx_description
1 polymer ?
#
loop_
_entity_poly.entity_id
_entity_poly.type
_entity_poly.pdbx_seq_one_letter_code
_entity_poly.pdbx_strand_id
1 'polypeptide(L)'
;MTALQESLKAVAKGRTVISVDAMGGDRGPATVVAGILLSAKANPEIAFILHGPKDELERLIGRKHNLAGRIEIRDATDVVTMEDKPSHVVRHGKATSMWSALESVRSGEASACVSCGNTGALMALSMMRLRKLEGVNRPAI
;
A
#
# COMPACT_ATOMS: atom_id res chain seq x y z
N MET A 1 -5.21 -21.38 -8.70
CA MET A 1 -5.08 -19.90 -8.66
C MET A 1 -6.39 -19.31 -8.18
N THR A 2 -6.32 -18.40 -7.23
CA THR A 2 -7.52 -17.69 -6.76
C THR A 2 -7.87 -16.54 -7.71
N ALA A 3 -9.14 -16.09 -7.73
CA ALA A 3 -9.56 -14.92 -8.50
C ALA A 3 -8.71 -13.68 -8.21
N LEU A 4 -8.21 -13.56 -6.97
CA LEU A 4 -7.29 -12.52 -6.53
C LEU A 4 -5.94 -12.58 -7.27
N GLN A 5 -5.39 -13.78 -7.45
CA GLN A 5 -4.12 -13.97 -8.18
C GLN A 5 -4.27 -13.72 -9.68
N GLU A 6 -5.44 -13.95 -10.24
CA GLU A 6 -5.74 -13.62 -11.63
C GLU A 6 -5.90 -12.11 -11.84
N SER A 7 -6.55 -11.42 -10.90
CA SER A 7 -6.65 -9.95 -10.91
C SER A 7 -5.26 -9.30 -10.83
N LEU A 8 -4.42 -9.78 -9.92
CA LEU A 8 -3.03 -9.31 -9.78
C LEU A 8 -2.19 -9.52 -11.05
N LYS A 9 -2.34 -10.68 -11.71
CA LYS A 9 -1.67 -10.93 -12.99
C LYS A 9 -2.16 -9.98 -14.09
N ALA A 10 -3.45 -9.63 -14.08
CA ALA A 10 -4.01 -8.68 -15.02
C ALA A 10 -3.47 -7.25 -14.78
N VAL A 11 -3.35 -6.84 -13.52
CA VAL A 11 -2.76 -5.54 -13.12
C VAL A 11 -1.27 -5.51 -13.46
N ALA A 12 -0.55 -6.57 -13.15
CA ALA A 12 0.90 -6.63 -13.29
C ALA A 12 1.39 -6.65 -14.75
N LYS A 13 0.79 -7.39 -15.67
CA LYS A 13 1.14 -7.50 -17.11
C LYS A 13 2.52 -6.93 -17.51
N GLY A 14 3.59 -7.31 -16.81
CA GLY A 14 4.94 -6.79 -17.03
C GLY A 14 5.20 -5.37 -16.47
N ARG A 15 4.29 -4.82 -15.66
CA ARG A 15 4.45 -3.51 -15.00
C ARG A 15 5.09 -3.66 -13.63
N THR A 16 5.73 -2.59 -13.18
CA THR A 16 6.13 -2.44 -11.77
C THR A 16 4.89 -2.17 -10.93
N VAL A 17 4.66 -2.97 -9.89
CA VAL A 17 3.52 -2.80 -8.98
C VAL A 17 3.98 -2.12 -7.70
N ILE A 18 3.31 -1.03 -7.34
CA ILE A 18 3.54 -0.29 -6.09
C ILE A 18 2.35 -0.51 -5.15
N SER A 19 2.64 -0.98 -3.97
CA SER A 19 1.67 -1.11 -2.88
C SER A 19 1.59 0.19 -2.09
N VAL A 20 0.38 0.69 -1.84
CA VAL A 20 0.16 2.00 -1.20
C VAL A 20 -0.77 1.86 0.00
N ASP A 21 -0.29 2.29 1.17
CA ASP A 21 -1.14 2.56 2.32
C ASP A 21 -1.94 3.85 2.03
N ALA A 22 -3.17 3.68 1.56
CA ALA A 22 -4.00 4.81 1.13
C ALA A 22 -4.53 5.66 2.29
N MET A 23 -4.46 5.14 3.51
CA MET A 23 -4.98 5.80 4.73
C MET A 23 -3.90 6.53 5.52
N GLY A 24 -2.62 6.37 5.15
CA GLY A 24 -1.51 7.07 5.79
C GLY A 24 -1.45 8.55 5.41
N GLY A 25 -1.12 9.40 6.37
CA GLY A 25 -0.88 10.82 6.18
C GLY A 25 -1.95 11.74 6.77
N ASP A 26 -1.53 12.99 7.05
CA ASP A 26 -2.34 13.98 7.78
C ASP A 26 -3.50 14.54 6.96
N ARG A 27 -3.45 14.40 5.64
CA ARG A 27 -4.45 14.94 4.72
C ARG A 27 -5.50 13.94 4.26
N GLY A 28 -5.43 12.72 4.78
CA GLY A 28 -6.39 11.67 4.47
C GLY A 28 -6.25 11.04 3.07
N PRO A 29 -7.11 10.03 2.78
CA PRO A 29 -6.99 9.21 1.58
C PRO A 29 -7.26 9.97 0.28
N ALA A 30 -8.03 11.05 0.29
CA ALA A 30 -8.30 11.85 -0.91
C ALA A 30 -7.02 12.42 -1.53
N THR A 31 -6.09 12.89 -0.70
CA THR A 31 -4.79 13.41 -1.16
C THR A 31 -3.92 12.30 -1.72
N VAL A 32 -3.89 11.14 -1.07
CA VAL A 32 -3.13 9.96 -1.55
C VAL A 32 -3.67 9.50 -2.89
N VAL A 33 -4.98 9.34 -3.02
CA VAL A 33 -5.62 8.93 -4.29
C VAL A 33 -5.34 9.95 -5.40
N ALA A 34 -5.44 11.25 -5.13
CA ALA A 34 -5.10 12.28 -6.11
C ALA A 34 -3.65 12.15 -6.60
N GLY A 35 -2.70 11.91 -5.70
CA GLY A 35 -1.30 11.66 -6.03
C GLY A 35 -1.11 10.41 -6.89
N ILE A 36 -1.79 9.32 -6.56
CA ILE A 36 -1.75 8.07 -7.34
C ILE A 36 -2.31 8.29 -8.75
N LEU A 37 -3.41 9.02 -8.90
CA LEU A 37 -3.98 9.34 -10.21
C LEU A 37 -3.01 10.16 -11.08
N LEU A 38 -2.30 11.11 -10.50
CA LEU A 38 -1.26 11.88 -11.18
C LEU A 38 -0.08 10.99 -11.57
N SER A 39 0.41 10.17 -10.66
CA SER A 39 1.50 9.22 -10.93
C SER A 39 1.13 8.22 -12.02
N ALA A 40 -0.05 7.65 -11.96
CA ALA A 40 -0.53 6.70 -12.95
C ALA A 40 -0.65 7.30 -14.36
N LYS A 41 -0.97 8.59 -14.45
CA LYS A 41 -0.99 9.32 -15.73
C LYS A 41 0.42 9.55 -16.28
N ALA A 42 1.36 9.90 -15.41
CA ALA A 42 2.75 10.19 -15.79
C ALA A 42 3.56 8.92 -16.11
N ASN A 43 3.22 7.79 -15.47
CA ASN A 43 3.98 6.54 -15.51
C ASN A 43 3.07 5.37 -15.94
N PRO A 44 2.85 5.18 -17.23
CA PRO A 44 1.93 4.13 -17.73
C PRO A 44 2.42 2.69 -17.43
N GLU A 45 3.70 2.52 -17.13
CA GLU A 45 4.34 1.24 -16.79
C GLU A 45 4.14 0.85 -15.31
N ILE A 46 3.54 1.72 -14.48
CA ILE A 46 3.31 1.44 -13.06
C ILE A 46 1.84 1.05 -12.86
N ALA A 47 1.64 0.01 -12.06
CA ALA A 47 0.35 -0.38 -11.50
C ALA A 47 0.36 -0.22 -9.97
N PHE A 48 -0.80 -0.09 -9.36
CA PHE A 48 -0.93 0.20 -7.93
C PHE A 48 -1.88 -0.77 -7.25
N ILE A 49 -1.54 -1.16 -6.02
CA ILE A 49 -2.46 -1.80 -5.09
C ILE A 49 -2.70 -0.80 -3.95
N LEU A 50 -3.93 -0.33 -3.82
CA LEU A 50 -4.35 0.61 -2.77
C LEU A 50 -4.98 -0.15 -1.61
N HIS A 51 -4.47 0.07 -0.41
CA HIS A 51 -4.95 -0.57 0.81
C HIS A 51 -5.71 0.44 1.67
N GLY A 52 -6.93 0.11 2.02
CA GLY A 52 -7.82 0.93 2.83
C GLY A 52 -9.28 0.53 2.66
N PRO A 53 -10.24 1.25 3.29
CA PRO A 53 -11.66 0.96 3.16
C PRO A 53 -12.11 1.01 1.70
N LYS A 54 -12.59 -0.13 1.20
CA LYS A 54 -12.87 -0.32 -0.24
C LYS A 54 -13.85 0.72 -0.78
N ASP A 55 -14.99 0.89 -0.12
CA ASP A 55 -16.05 1.79 -0.59
C ASP A 55 -15.57 3.25 -0.68
N GLU A 56 -14.75 3.68 0.27
CA GLU A 56 -14.17 5.02 0.28
C GLU A 56 -13.18 5.21 -0.87
N LEU A 57 -12.29 4.25 -1.08
CA LEU A 57 -11.31 4.30 -2.16
C LEU A 57 -11.97 4.25 -3.54
N GLU A 58 -12.96 3.39 -3.74
CA GLU A 58 -13.73 3.32 -4.98
C GLU A 58 -14.42 4.65 -5.29
N ARG A 59 -15.00 5.29 -4.29
CA ARG A 59 -15.62 6.62 -4.44
C ARG A 59 -14.60 7.69 -4.81
N LEU A 60 -13.42 7.69 -4.19
CA LEU A 60 -12.36 8.68 -4.46
C LEU A 60 -11.72 8.51 -5.84
N ILE A 61 -11.53 7.28 -6.29
CA ILE A 61 -11.01 6.98 -7.63
C ILE A 61 -12.05 7.37 -8.69
N GLY A 62 -13.34 7.13 -8.41
CA GLY A 62 -14.43 7.42 -9.32
C GLY A 62 -14.33 6.64 -10.63
N ARG A 63 -15.06 7.11 -11.65
CA ARG A 63 -15.10 6.47 -12.98
C ARG A 63 -13.94 6.92 -13.89
N LYS A 64 -12.73 6.98 -13.39
CA LYS A 64 -11.56 7.36 -14.21
C LYS A 64 -11.08 6.18 -15.05
N HIS A 65 -11.74 5.97 -16.16
CA HIS A 65 -11.58 4.82 -17.05
C HIS A 65 -10.17 4.61 -17.61
N ASN A 66 -9.33 5.64 -17.66
CA ASN A 66 -7.96 5.56 -18.19
C ASN A 66 -7.01 4.72 -17.33
N LEU A 67 -7.47 4.29 -16.15
CA LEU A 67 -6.69 3.53 -15.18
C LEU A 67 -7.23 2.11 -15.00
N ALA A 68 -8.24 1.72 -15.80
CA ALA A 68 -8.81 0.38 -15.76
C ALA A 68 -7.71 -0.68 -15.93
N GLY A 69 -7.64 -1.59 -14.96
CA GLY A 69 -6.65 -2.66 -14.93
C GLY A 69 -5.26 -2.26 -14.45
N ARG A 70 -5.08 -1.03 -13.91
CA ARG A 70 -3.81 -0.61 -13.29
C ARG A 70 -3.92 -0.25 -11.82
N ILE A 71 -5.12 -0.17 -11.28
CA ILE A 71 -5.37 0.05 -9.87
C ILE A 71 -6.22 -1.09 -9.34
N GLU A 72 -5.72 -1.76 -8.32
CA GLU A 72 -6.45 -2.72 -7.50
C GLU A 72 -6.69 -2.12 -6.13
N ILE A 73 -7.87 -2.34 -5.56
CA ILE A 73 -8.18 -1.96 -4.18
C ILE A 73 -8.20 -3.22 -3.33
N ARG A 74 -7.47 -3.18 -2.22
CA ARG A 74 -7.47 -4.22 -1.21
C ARG A 74 -8.05 -3.68 0.09
N ASP A 75 -9.17 -4.25 0.50
CA ASP A 75 -9.90 -3.80 1.67
C ASP A 75 -9.08 -3.97 2.95
N ALA A 76 -8.97 -2.91 3.72
CA ALA A 76 -8.38 -2.88 5.05
C ALA A 76 -9.10 -1.82 5.88
N THR A 77 -9.71 -2.25 6.97
CA THR A 77 -10.64 -1.41 7.74
C THR A 77 -9.96 -0.52 8.76
N ASP A 78 -8.79 -0.94 9.26
CA ASP A 78 -8.11 -0.26 10.35
C ASP A 78 -6.98 0.64 9.81
N VAL A 79 -6.71 1.71 10.53
CA VAL A 79 -5.71 2.72 10.17
C VAL A 79 -4.70 2.86 11.31
N VAL A 80 -3.42 2.96 10.97
CA VAL A 80 -2.38 3.37 11.92
C VAL A 80 -2.41 4.88 12.03
N THR A 81 -2.65 5.40 13.24
CA THR A 81 -2.62 6.83 13.51
C THR A 81 -1.20 7.32 13.82
N MET A 82 -0.99 8.64 13.77
CA MET A 82 0.31 9.23 14.10
C MET A 82 0.68 9.09 15.58
N GLU A 83 -0.31 8.89 16.46
CA GLU A 83 -0.17 8.70 17.90
C GLU A 83 0.09 7.23 18.29
N ASP A 84 -0.14 6.30 17.39
CA ASP A 84 0.07 4.89 17.66
C ASP A 84 1.56 4.58 17.89
N LYS A 85 1.82 3.86 18.99
CA LYS A 85 3.18 3.40 19.28
C LYS A 85 3.56 2.26 18.33
N PRO A 86 4.75 2.29 17.72
CA PRO A 86 5.21 1.22 16.82
C PRO A 86 5.09 -0.18 17.41
N SER A 87 5.40 -0.34 18.71
CA SER A 87 5.26 -1.62 19.41
C SER A 87 3.82 -2.13 19.50
N HIS A 88 2.83 -1.23 19.58
CA HIS A 88 1.42 -1.60 19.55
C HIS A 88 1.00 -2.05 18.16
N VAL A 89 1.40 -1.30 17.13
CA VAL A 89 1.08 -1.63 15.73
C VAL A 89 1.67 -2.99 15.33
N VAL A 90 2.89 -3.28 15.74
CA VAL A 90 3.54 -4.59 15.49
C VAL A 90 2.73 -5.74 16.08
N ARG A 91 2.12 -5.56 17.25
CA ARG A 91 1.36 -6.63 17.93
C ARG A 91 -0.08 -6.75 17.45
N HIS A 92 -0.72 -5.63 17.12
CA HIS A 92 -2.17 -5.55 16.92
C HIS A 92 -2.58 -5.02 15.53
N GLY A 93 -1.65 -4.62 14.68
CA GLY A 93 -1.90 -3.90 13.44
C GLY A 93 -2.29 -4.74 12.22
N LYS A 94 -2.58 -6.03 12.36
CA LYS A 94 -2.83 -6.94 11.21
C LYS A 94 -3.97 -6.51 10.28
N ALA A 95 -4.97 -5.83 10.81
CA ALA A 95 -6.11 -5.34 10.04
C ALA A 95 -5.88 -3.95 9.42
N THR A 96 -4.72 -3.34 9.65
CA THR A 96 -4.43 -2.00 9.17
C THR A 96 -4.03 -1.97 7.69
N SER A 97 -4.34 -0.86 7.03
CA SER A 97 -3.93 -0.60 5.65
C SER A 97 -2.40 -0.63 5.47
N MET A 98 -1.65 -0.14 6.45
CA MET A 98 -0.18 -0.18 6.45
C MET A 98 0.36 -1.62 6.48
N TRP A 99 -0.19 -2.48 7.34
CA TRP A 99 0.19 -3.89 7.39
C TRP A 99 -0.12 -4.59 6.07
N SER A 100 -1.34 -4.42 5.57
CA SER A 100 -1.79 -5.02 4.31
C SER A 100 -0.89 -4.60 3.13
N ALA A 101 -0.47 -3.32 3.10
CA ALA A 101 0.43 -2.81 2.07
C ALA A 101 1.81 -3.49 2.12
N LEU A 102 2.36 -3.70 3.30
CA LEU A 102 3.64 -4.42 3.47
C LEU A 102 3.53 -5.91 3.13
N GLU A 103 2.40 -6.55 3.43
CA GLU A 103 2.18 -7.95 3.05
C GLU A 103 2.19 -8.17 1.54
N SER A 104 1.70 -7.21 0.75
CA SER A 104 1.78 -7.29 -0.71
C SER A 104 3.23 -7.28 -1.23
N VAL A 105 4.12 -6.57 -0.56
CA VAL A 105 5.56 -6.61 -0.88
C VAL A 105 6.17 -7.93 -0.42
N ARG A 106 5.85 -8.37 0.80
CA ARG A 106 6.36 -9.62 1.35
C ARG A 106 5.98 -10.84 0.49
N SER A 107 4.76 -10.86 -0.03
CA SER A 107 4.27 -11.95 -0.89
C SER A 107 4.80 -11.88 -2.33
N GLY A 108 5.50 -10.81 -2.70
CA GLY A 108 6.00 -10.61 -4.06
C GLY A 108 4.94 -10.06 -5.04
N GLU A 109 3.78 -9.66 -4.55
CA GLU A 109 2.72 -9.05 -5.37
C GLU A 109 3.07 -7.61 -5.77
N ALA A 110 3.82 -6.90 -4.93
CA ALA A 110 4.31 -5.57 -5.19
C ALA A 110 5.83 -5.51 -5.03
N SER A 111 6.47 -4.60 -5.75
CA SER A 111 7.91 -4.39 -5.72
C SER A 111 8.34 -3.43 -4.60
N ALA A 112 7.45 -2.54 -4.19
CA ALA A 112 7.70 -1.55 -3.15
C ALA A 112 6.40 -1.17 -2.44
N CYS A 113 6.54 -0.63 -1.23
CA CYS A 113 5.45 -0.07 -0.43
C CYS A 113 5.68 1.42 -0.19
N VAL A 114 4.61 2.19 -0.27
CA VAL A 114 4.59 3.62 0.05
C VAL A 114 3.52 3.89 1.11
N SER A 115 3.90 4.60 2.16
CA SER A 115 2.96 5.15 3.14
C SER A 115 3.40 6.56 3.54
N CYS A 116 2.44 7.47 3.65
CA CYS A 116 2.64 8.83 4.17
C CYS A 116 2.28 8.92 5.66
N GLY A 117 2.07 7.79 6.33
CA GLY A 117 1.62 7.70 7.72
C GLY A 117 2.77 7.69 8.72
N ASN A 118 2.51 7.03 9.85
CA ASN A 118 3.43 6.93 10.98
C ASN A 118 4.74 6.22 10.60
N THR A 119 5.82 7.00 10.48
CA THR A 119 7.13 6.53 10.02
C THR A 119 7.73 5.47 10.95
N GLY A 120 7.59 5.66 12.27
CA GLY A 120 8.08 4.69 13.25
C GLY A 120 7.36 3.34 13.15
N ALA A 121 6.05 3.36 12.95
CA ALA A 121 5.27 2.16 12.74
C ALA A 121 5.63 1.47 11.41
N LEU A 122 5.76 2.22 10.33
CA LEU A 122 6.16 1.70 9.02
C LEU A 122 7.53 1.02 9.09
N MET A 123 8.50 1.65 9.75
CA MET A 123 9.84 1.09 9.92
C MET A 123 9.81 -0.20 10.76
N ALA A 124 9.11 -0.19 11.90
CA ALA A 124 9.01 -1.35 12.78
C ALA A 124 8.32 -2.54 12.09
N LEU A 125 7.23 -2.30 11.38
CA LEU A 125 6.54 -3.32 10.60
C LEU A 125 7.41 -3.85 9.46
N SER A 126 8.11 -2.98 8.74
CA SER A 126 9.00 -3.36 7.64
C SER A 126 10.13 -4.26 8.12
N MET A 127 10.77 -3.92 9.24
CA MET A 127 11.81 -4.75 9.86
C MET A 127 11.29 -6.14 10.21
N MET A 128 10.09 -6.22 10.73
CA MET A 128 9.48 -7.49 11.15
C MET A 128 8.99 -8.32 9.96
N ARG A 129 8.37 -7.69 8.96
CA ARG A 129 7.69 -8.39 7.85
C ARG A 129 8.58 -8.65 6.65
N LEU A 130 9.42 -7.69 6.28
CA LEU A 130 10.31 -7.79 5.11
C LEU A 130 11.73 -8.23 5.48
N ARG A 131 12.11 -8.04 6.75
CA ARG A 131 13.45 -8.23 7.27
C ARG A 131 14.45 -7.22 6.72
N LYS A 132 15.64 -7.23 7.28
CA LYS A 132 16.76 -6.38 6.85
C LYS A 132 17.60 -7.09 5.79
N LEU A 133 18.26 -6.31 4.94
CA LEU A 133 19.30 -6.82 4.07
C LEU A 133 20.46 -7.38 4.91
N GLU A 134 21.14 -8.38 4.41
CA GLU A 134 22.32 -8.93 5.05
C GLU A 134 23.38 -7.85 5.26
N GLY A 135 23.99 -7.81 6.44
CA GLY A 135 24.99 -6.79 6.81
C GLY A 135 24.42 -5.43 7.23
N VAL A 136 23.10 -5.19 7.11
CA VAL A 136 22.46 -3.95 7.55
C VAL A 136 21.96 -4.11 8.99
N ASN A 137 22.64 -3.45 9.94
CA ASN A 137 22.29 -3.54 11.36
C ASN A 137 21.13 -2.64 11.75
N ARG A 138 21.00 -1.47 11.12
CA ARG A 138 19.91 -0.51 11.38
C ARG A 138 19.30 -0.06 10.07
N PRO A 139 17.94 0.02 10.00
CA PRO A 139 17.28 0.70 8.89
C PRO A 139 17.59 2.20 8.95
N ALA A 140 17.62 2.84 7.79
CA ALA A 140 17.69 4.29 7.66
C ALA A 140 16.34 4.85 7.18
N ILE A 141 16.07 6.08 7.56
CA ILE A 141 14.94 6.90 7.09
C ILE A 141 15.50 8.05 6.28
#